data_f8eb931caee9fc349820b9dd87c5d810
#
_entry.id   f8eb931caee9fc349820b9dd87c5d810
#
_cell.length_a   1.000
_cell.length_b   1.000
_cell.length_c   1.000
_cell.angle_alpha   90.00
_cell.angle_beta   90.00
_cell.angle_gamma   90.00
#
_symmetry.space_group_name_H-M   'P 1'
#
loop_
_entity.id
_entity.type
_entity.pdbx_description
1 polymer ?
#
loop_
_entity_poly.entity_id
_entity_poly.type
_entity_poly.pdbx_seq_one_letter_code
_entity_poly.pdbx_strand_id
1 'polypeptide(L)'
;MGGSRAKPPGQRSGDHELLLVEGREIPISNPGKVLFPKPGYTKLDLGRYYLAVAVGALRGAGGRPNMLVRYPNGIDGEFFYQKRAPASRPPWIEVVSLRFPSGRSADEVVPRDAAALVWLANLACLELHPHPVRAEDLEHPDELRVDLDPVPGVAWAQVREVAHVVQATLNDFGLAGWPKTSGSRGMHVNIRIERSWSFDQVRRAALALAREVERRAPDIATSKWWKEERHGVFVDYNQNAKDRTVASAYSVRPTPDARVSAPLGWDEVESCEPGDFTLATMLERFAIVGDRQDGIDGRPGSLERLLELSARHEREGRGDAPWPPHYRKQRGEPARVQPSRRRVPEHPLIEIGRAERKEDALEGLERWKARHPEAAAHLEPADVLVDSMRGRFATWTRIRVNLRHVPAALRPAQEPLDPDAKTRSSS
;
A
#
# COMPACT_ATOMS: atom_id res chain seq x y z
N MET A 1 12.24 -63.20 -21.33
CA MET A 1 13.22 -62.20 -20.93
C MET A 1 12.52 -60.82 -20.98
N GLY A 2 12.00 -60.36 -19.90
CA GLY A 2 11.29 -59.10 -19.76
C GLY A 2 12.08 -58.19 -18.83
N GLY A 3 12.73 -57.19 -19.40
CA GLY A 3 13.50 -56.19 -18.66
C GLY A 3 12.54 -55.18 -17.96
N SER A 4 12.53 -55.27 -16.66
CA SER A 4 11.93 -54.28 -15.79
C SER A 4 12.76 -52.98 -15.85
N ARG A 5 12.22 -51.91 -16.42
CA ARG A 5 12.79 -50.58 -16.30
C ARG A 5 12.45 -50.03 -14.91
N ALA A 6 13.42 -49.94 -14.05
CA ALA A 6 13.36 -49.27 -12.77
C ALA A 6 13.09 -47.75 -12.99
N LYS A 7 12.10 -47.21 -12.30
CA LYS A 7 11.89 -45.78 -12.17
C LYS A 7 13.05 -45.11 -11.43
N PRO A 8 13.48 -43.92 -11.84
CA PRO A 8 14.54 -43.22 -11.12
C PRO A 8 14.03 -42.76 -9.74
N PRO A 9 14.89 -42.87 -8.69
CA PRO A 9 14.61 -42.35 -7.37
C PRO A 9 14.79 -40.84 -7.37
N GLY A 10 13.82 -40.07 -6.92
CA GLY A 10 14.05 -38.64 -6.75
C GLY A 10 12.81 -37.76 -6.56
N GLN A 11 11.87 -38.17 -5.73
CA GLN A 11 11.10 -37.16 -5.00
C GLN A 11 11.90 -36.88 -3.72
N ARG A 12 12.65 -35.76 -3.73
CA ARG A 12 13.20 -35.18 -2.51
C ARG A 12 12.02 -34.85 -1.59
N SER A 13 11.97 -35.42 -0.38
CA SER A 13 11.16 -34.90 0.71
C SER A 13 11.50 -33.42 0.82
N GLY A 14 10.49 -32.54 0.72
CA GLY A 14 10.70 -31.09 0.71
C GLY A 14 11.54 -30.70 1.92
N ASP A 15 12.55 -29.87 1.66
CA ASP A 15 13.41 -29.31 2.70
C ASP A 15 12.53 -28.44 3.61
N HIS A 16 12.32 -28.88 4.86
CA HIS A 16 11.55 -28.18 5.86
C HIS A 16 12.39 -27.95 7.10
N GLU A 17 12.33 -26.75 7.68
CA GLU A 17 12.84 -26.47 9.02
C GLU A 17 11.65 -26.24 9.95
N LEU A 18 11.69 -26.86 11.13
CA LEU A 18 10.62 -26.74 12.12
C LEU A 18 10.98 -25.61 13.10
N LEU A 19 10.10 -24.65 13.26
CA LEU A 19 10.16 -23.65 14.33
C LEU A 19 9.19 -24.04 15.43
N LEU A 20 9.70 -24.26 16.65
CA LEU A 20 8.84 -24.48 17.82
C LEU A 20 8.36 -23.14 18.35
N VAL A 21 7.05 -22.91 18.32
CA VAL A 21 6.40 -21.65 18.72
C VAL A 21 5.26 -21.94 19.65
N GLU A 22 5.36 -21.54 20.90
CA GLU A 22 4.31 -21.72 21.91
C GLU A 22 3.78 -23.18 21.98
N GLY A 23 4.69 -24.14 21.89
CA GLY A 23 4.39 -25.58 21.92
C GLY A 23 3.88 -26.16 20.60
N ARG A 24 3.81 -25.39 19.52
CA ARG A 24 3.46 -25.86 18.17
C ARG A 24 4.69 -25.94 17.27
N GLU A 25 4.81 -27.00 16.51
CA GLU A 25 5.81 -27.13 15.46
C GLU A 25 5.28 -26.52 14.16
N ILE A 26 5.89 -25.44 13.70
CA ILE A 26 5.51 -24.75 12.47
C ILE A 26 6.55 -25.06 11.36
N PRO A 27 6.16 -25.80 10.33
CA PRO A 27 7.09 -26.13 9.24
C PRO A 27 7.30 -24.93 8.31
N ILE A 28 8.56 -24.58 8.12
CA ILE A 28 8.99 -23.61 7.10
C ILE A 28 9.47 -24.40 5.88
N SER A 29 8.66 -24.44 4.85
CA SER A 29 9.01 -25.10 3.58
C SER A 29 10.01 -24.28 2.78
N ASN A 30 10.99 -24.92 2.15
CA ASN A 30 12.08 -24.26 1.43
C ASN A 30 12.72 -23.13 2.27
N PRO A 31 13.27 -23.44 3.47
CA PRO A 31 13.75 -22.43 4.43
C PRO A 31 14.83 -21.53 3.83
N GLY A 32 15.71 -22.08 3.00
CA GLY A 32 16.77 -21.36 2.29
C GLY A 32 16.32 -20.54 1.09
N LYS A 33 15.01 -20.48 0.78
CA LYS A 33 14.54 -19.65 -0.34
C LYS A 33 14.77 -18.16 -0.06
N VAL A 34 15.62 -17.52 -0.87
CA VAL A 34 15.95 -16.11 -0.76
C VAL A 34 14.72 -15.26 -1.13
N LEU A 35 14.30 -14.40 -0.22
CA LEU A 35 13.22 -13.43 -0.41
C LEU A 35 13.74 -12.03 -0.70
N PHE A 36 14.90 -11.67 -0.15
CA PHE A 36 15.58 -10.38 -0.35
C PHE A 36 16.99 -10.61 -0.88
N PRO A 37 17.22 -10.54 -2.20
CA PRO A 37 18.50 -10.91 -2.80
C PRO A 37 19.69 -10.08 -2.32
N LYS A 38 19.49 -8.76 -2.13
CA LYS A 38 20.59 -7.86 -1.76
C LYS A 38 21.18 -8.18 -0.37
N PRO A 39 20.39 -8.30 0.73
CA PRO A 39 20.90 -8.71 2.04
C PRO A 39 20.99 -10.23 2.21
N GLY A 40 20.47 -11.03 1.27
CA GLY A 40 20.45 -12.48 1.33
C GLY A 40 19.42 -13.10 2.27
N TYR A 41 18.44 -12.34 2.74
CA TYR A 41 17.44 -12.87 3.68
C TYR A 41 16.53 -13.91 3.04
N THR A 42 16.35 -15.01 3.76
CA THR A 42 15.60 -16.18 3.35
C THR A 42 14.21 -16.19 3.95
N LYS A 43 13.41 -17.17 3.56
CA LYS A 43 12.10 -17.41 4.16
C LYS A 43 12.18 -17.80 5.64
N LEU A 44 13.25 -18.51 6.01
CA LEU A 44 13.50 -18.84 7.43
C LEU A 44 13.80 -17.59 8.25
N ASP A 45 14.61 -16.67 7.69
CA ASP A 45 14.93 -15.41 8.37
C ASP A 45 13.67 -14.58 8.59
N LEU A 46 12.75 -14.56 7.64
CA LEU A 46 11.44 -13.92 7.80
C LEU A 46 10.62 -14.58 8.93
N GLY A 47 10.59 -15.91 9.00
CA GLY A 47 9.93 -16.66 10.07
C GLY A 47 10.50 -16.34 11.45
N ARG A 48 11.81 -16.33 11.58
CA ARG A 48 12.54 -15.98 12.81
C ARG A 48 12.32 -14.53 13.22
N TYR A 49 12.30 -13.62 12.24
CA TYR A 49 11.99 -12.22 12.45
C TYR A 49 10.60 -12.06 13.08
N TYR A 50 9.55 -12.59 12.44
CA TYR A 50 8.19 -12.46 12.99
C TYR A 50 8.01 -13.14 14.33
N LEU A 51 8.73 -14.22 14.60
CA LEU A 51 8.76 -14.84 15.92
C LEU A 51 9.36 -13.90 16.97
N ALA A 52 10.48 -13.27 16.67
CA ALA A 52 11.18 -12.39 17.60
C ALA A 52 10.39 -11.11 17.94
N VAL A 53 9.66 -10.54 16.97
CA VAL A 53 8.88 -9.31 17.17
C VAL A 53 7.38 -9.60 17.38
N ALA A 54 7.00 -10.84 17.65
CA ALA A 54 5.61 -11.30 17.64
C ALA A 54 4.70 -10.46 18.54
N VAL A 55 5.13 -10.13 19.75
CA VAL A 55 4.33 -9.34 20.72
C VAL A 55 3.94 -7.98 20.11
N GLY A 56 4.90 -7.26 19.51
CA GLY A 56 4.65 -5.97 18.88
C GLY A 56 3.83 -6.11 17.58
N ALA A 57 4.15 -7.11 16.74
CA ALA A 57 3.42 -7.35 15.49
C ALA A 57 1.95 -7.71 15.73
N LEU A 58 1.66 -8.50 16.76
CA LEU A 58 0.30 -8.87 17.15
C LEU A 58 -0.49 -7.69 17.74
N ARG A 59 0.17 -6.72 18.37
CA ARG A 59 -0.50 -5.50 18.86
C ARG A 59 -1.14 -4.72 17.70
N GLY A 60 -0.47 -4.67 16.56
CA GLY A 60 -0.99 -4.02 15.34
C GLY A 60 -1.93 -4.90 14.52
N ALA A 61 -1.58 -6.16 14.28
CA ALA A 61 -2.26 -7.06 13.36
C ALA A 61 -3.13 -8.13 14.04
N GLY A 62 -2.88 -8.44 15.33
CA GLY A 62 -3.56 -9.50 16.05
C GLY A 62 -5.03 -9.22 16.30
N GLY A 63 -5.87 -10.26 16.23
CA GLY A 63 -7.30 -10.13 16.44
C GLY A 63 -8.04 -9.36 15.35
N ARG A 64 -7.38 -9.04 14.25
CA ARG A 64 -7.93 -8.30 13.12
C ARG A 64 -7.95 -9.15 11.85
N PRO A 65 -8.94 -9.00 10.98
CA PRO A 65 -8.83 -9.56 9.63
C PRO A 65 -7.69 -8.88 8.88
N ASN A 66 -6.88 -9.68 8.20
CA ASN A 66 -5.69 -9.22 7.50
C ASN A 66 -5.72 -9.57 6.01
N MET A 67 -5.54 -8.57 5.17
CA MET A 67 -5.14 -8.77 3.79
C MET A 67 -3.64 -9.09 3.75
N LEU A 68 -3.27 -10.20 3.12
CA LEU A 68 -1.89 -10.65 3.04
C LEU A 68 -1.24 -10.16 1.75
N VAL A 69 0.00 -9.66 1.84
CA VAL A 69 0.79 -9.31 0.66
C VAL A 69 1.94 -10.29 0.54
N ARG A 70 1.83 -11.19 -0.45
CA ARG A 70 2.70 -12.35 -0.58
C ARG A 70 3.69 -12.21 -1.74
N TYR A 71 4.92 -12.62 -1.48
CA TYR A 71 6.04 -12.62 -2.42
C TYR A 71 6.63 -14.04 -2.55
N PRO A 72 5.93 -15.01 -3.18
CA PRO A 72 6.36 -16.40 -3.21
C PRO A 72 7.73 -16.60 -3.83
N ASN A 73 8.14 -15.71 -4.74
CA ASN A 73 9.42 -15.75 -5.45
C ASN A 73 10.39 -14.63 -5.05
N GLY A 74 10.20 -14.07 -3.82
CA GLY A 74 11.00 -12.94 -3.36
C GLY A 74 10.55 -11.61 -3.96
N ILE A 75 11.20 -10.51 -3.54
CA ILE A 75 10.79 -9.14 -3.90
C ILE A 75 11.00 -8.81 -5.38
N ASP A 76 11.90 -9.51 -6.06
CA ASP A 76 12.13 -9.34 -7.50
C ASP A 76 11.13 -10.12 -8.36
N GLY A 77 10.30 -10.97 -7.75
CA GLY A 77 9.25 -11.74 -8.40
C GLY A 77 7.88 -11.07 -8.33
N GLU A 78 6.92 -11.73 -8.97
CA GLU A 78 5.53 -11.27 -8.88
C GLU A 78 4.98 -11.41 -7.46
N PHE A 79 4.22 -10.40 -7.02
CA PHE A 79 3.50 -10.42 -5.76
C PHE A 79 2.00 -10.38 -5.99
N PHE A 80 1.24 -10.78 -4.98
CA PHE A 80 -0.20 -10.67 -5.03
C PHE A 80 -0.83 -10.37 -3.67
N TYR A 81 -1.96 -9.67 -3.73
CA TYR A 81 -2.82 -9.43 -2.57
C TYR A 81 -3.74 -10.63 -2.37
N GLN A 82 -3.66 -11.25 -1.20
CA GLN A 82 -4.51 -12.37 -0.84
C GLN A 82 -5.48 -11.97 0.27
N LYS A 83 -6.74 -11.76 -0.09
CA LYS A 83 -7.83 -11.51 0.86
C LYS A 83 -8.40 -12.81 1.43
N ARG A 84 -8.51 -13.86 0.60
CA ARG A 84 -9.08 -15.14 1.04
C ARG A 84 -8.01 -16.00 1.70
N ALA A 85 -8.30 -16.47 2.93
CA ALA A 85 -7.47 -17.45 3.60
C ALA A 85 -7.30 -18.71 2.73
N PRO A 86 -6.09 -19.30 2.67
CA PRO A 86 -5.88 -20.55 1.95
C PRO A 86 -6.77 -21.66 2.47
N ALA A 87 -7.35 -22.47 1.58
CA ALA A 87 -8.13 -23.63 1.97
C ALA A 87 -7.29 -24.69 2.73
N SER A 88 -5.98 -24.74 2.44
CA SER A 88 -5.00 -25.62 3.08
C SER A 88 -4.48 -25.11 4.43
N ARG A 89 -5.07 -24.04 5.00
CA ARG A 89 -4.65 -23.53 6.29
C ARG A 89 -4.85 -24.57 7.41
N PRO A 90 -3.99 -24.59 8.43
CA PRO A 90 -4.23 -25.38 9.63
C PRO A 90 -5.55 -25.02 10.33
N PRO A 91 -6.22 -25.95 10.98
CA PRO A 91 -7.51 -25.71 11.66
C PRO A 91 -7.46 -24.61 12.75
N TRP A 92 -6.29 -24.39 13.34
CA TRP A 92 -6.07 -23.41 14.38
C TRP A 92 -5.84 -21.97 13.84
N ILE A 93 -5.74 -21.79 12.52
CA ILE A 93 -5.75 -20.46 11.91
C ILE A 93 -7.18 -19.95 11.82
N GLU A 94 -7.47 -18.96 12.64
CA GLU A 94 -8.76 -18.28 12.66
C GLU A 94 -9.00 -17.48 11.39
N VAL A 95 -10.26 -17.44 10.95
CA VAL A 95 -10.72 -16.61 9.84
C VAL A 95 -12.04 -15.95 10.20
N VAL A 96 -12.29 -14.78 9.62
CA VAL A 96 -13.57 -14.09 9.72
C VAL A 96 -14.03 -13.61 8.35
N SER A 97 -15.33 -13.69 8.08
CA SER A 97 -15.91 -13.28 6.80
C SER A 97 -16.18 -11.78 6.79
N LEU A 98 -15.45 -11.04 5.95
CA LEU A 98 -15.69 -9.61 5.71
C LEU A 98 -16.59 -9.40 4.50
N ARG A 99 -17.56 -8.50 4.64
CA ARG A 99 -18.37 -7.98 3.55
C ARG A 99 -17.85 -6.62 3.11
N PHE A 100 -17.46 -6.50 1.84
CA PHE A 100 -16.94 -5.27 1.27
C PHE A 100 -18.05 -4.37 0.71
N PRO A 101 -17.80 -3.05 0.56
CA PRO A 101 -18.74 -2.12 -0.05
C PRO A 101 -19.18 -2.51 -1.47
N SER A 102 -18.37 -3.31 -2.17
CA SER A 102 -18.70 -3.89 -3.48
C SER A 102 -19.78 -4.99 -3.44
N GLY A 103 -20.26 -5.38 -2.24
CA GLY A 103 -21.19 -6.50 -2.03
C GLY A 103 -20.53 -7.88 -2.02
N ARG A 104 -19.23 -7.99 -2.30
CA ARG A 104 -18.46 -9.24 -2.20
C ARG A 104 -18.05 -9.51 -0.76
N SER A 105 -17.75 -10.78 -0.45
CA SER A 105 -17.18 -11.19 0.84
C SER A 105 -15.91 -12.01 0.65
N ALA A 106 -15.06 -12.02 1.67
CA ALA A 106 -13.90 -12.89 1.76
C ALA A 106 -13.67 -13.31 3.21
N ASP A 107 -13.25 -14.56 3.40
CA ASP A 107 -12.78 -15.06 4.69
C ASP A 107 -11.31 -14.67 4.84
N GLU A 108 -11.01 -13.69 5.68
CA GLU A 108 -9.67 -13.19 5.91
C GLU A 108 -9.06 -13.81 7.17
N VAL A 109 -7.73 -13.98 7.15
CA VAL A 109 -6.97 -14.53 8.29
C VAL A 109 -6.96 -13.55 9.44
N VAL A 110 -7.16 -14.08 10.65
CA VAL A 110 -7.06 -13.36 11.93
C VAL A 110 -5.91 -13.97 12.75
N PRO A 111 -4.70 -13.40 12.72
CA PRO A 111 -3.61 -13.90 13.54
C PRO A 111 -3.91 -13.64 15.03
N ARG A 112 -3.76 -14.68 15.88
CA ARG A 112 -4.00 -14.55 17.32
C ARG A 112 -2.74 -14.73 18.15
N ASP A 113 -1.74 -15.42 17.60
CA ASP A 113 -0.53 -15.81 18.31
C ASP A 113 0.72 -15.76 17.40
N ALA A 114 1.88 -15.95 17.99
CA ALA A 114 3.15 -15.96 17.28
C ALA A 114 3.22 -17.08 16.24
N ALA A 115 2.59 -18.22 16.49
CA ALA A 115 2.54 -19.34 15.56
C ALA A 115 1.80 -18.95 14.26
N ALA A 116 0.74 -18.15 14.34
CA ALA A 116 0.05 -17.64 13.17
C ALA A 116 0.93 -16.71 12.33
N LEU A 117 1.73 -15.83 12.96
CA LEU A 117 2.67 -14.97 12.24
C LEU A 117 3.75 -15.77 11.53
N VAL A 118 4.33 -16.78 12.18
CA VAL A 118 5.32 -17.68 11.59
C VAL A 118 4.73 -18.48 10.43
N TRP A 119 3.50 -18.94 10.57
CA TRP A 119 2.79 -19.59 9.48
C TRP A 119 2.56 -18.67 8.29
N LEU A 120 2.21 -17.40 8.52
CA LEU A 120 2.10 -16.39 7.46
C LEU A 120 3.45 -16.13 6.78
N ALA A 121 4.55 -16.08 7.53
CA ALA A 121 5.89 -15.98 6.97
C ALA A 121 6.23 -17.20 6.07
N ASN A 122 5.81 -18.42 6.46
CA ASN A 122 5.97 -19.60 5.59
C ASN A 122 5.21 -19.48 4.26
N LEU A 123 4.12 -18.71 4.21
CA LEU A 123 3.44 -18.36 2.96
C LEU A 123 4.18 -17.27 2.14
N ALA A 124 5.36 -16.84 2.57
CA ALA A 124 6.07 -15.66 2.05
C ALA A 124 5.21 -14.37 2.11
N CYS A 125 4.41 -14.23 3.17
CA CYS A 125 3.71 -12.99 3.48
C CYS A 125 4.70 -12.03 4.12
N LEU A 126 5.12 -11.01 3.36
CA LEU A 126 6.03 -9.98 3.88
C LEU A 126 5.26 -8.94 4.69
N GLU A 127 4.11 -8.53 4.20
CA GLU A 127 3.34 -7.44 4.76
C GLU A 127 2.02 -7.94 5.33
N LEU A 128 1.74 -7.54 6.56
CA LEU A 128 0.45 -7.71 7.22
C LEU A 128 -0.35 -6.43 7.08
N HIS A 129 -1.50 -6.50 6.45
CA HIS A 129 -2.37 -5.34 6.24
C HIS A 129 -3.71 -5.54 6.96
N PRO A 130 -3.77 -5.26 8.27
CA PRO A 130 -4.99 -5.39 9.05
C PRO A 130 -6.05 -4.34 8.67
N HIS A 131 -7.31 -4.75 8.75
CA HIS A 131 -8.42 -3.80 8.79
C HIS A 131 -8.45 -3.09 10.15
N PRO A 132 -9.00 -1.85 10.23
CA PRO A 132 -9.08 -1.09 11.49
C PRO A 132 -10.20 -1.57 12.41
N VAL A 133 -10.57 -2.85 12.33
CA VAL A 133 -11.62 -3.49 13.11
C VAL A 133 -11.11 -4.76 13.75
N ARG A 134 -11.77 -5.22 14.82
CA ARG A 134 -11.52 -6.52 15.44
C ARG A 134 -12.46 -7.57 14.85
N ALA A 135 -12.04 -8.84 14.88
CA ALA A 135 -12.86 -9.96 14.36
C ALA A 135 -14.23 -10.11 15.06
N GLU A 136 -14.31 -9.62 16.30
CA GLU A 136 -15.53 -9.64 17.13
C GLU A 136 -16.54 -8.56 16.72
N ASP A 137 -16.07 -7.48 16.06
CA ASP A 137 -16.91 -6.38 15.60
C ASP A 137 -16.32 -5.78 14.31
N LEU A 138 -16.93 -6.13 13.18
CA LEU A 138 -16.45 -5.75 11.85
C LEU A 138 -17.02 -4.42 11.34
N GLU A 139 -17.92 -3.80 12.09
CA GLU A 139 -18.61 -2.57 11.67
C GLU A 139 -18.10 -1.32 12.39
N HIS A 140 -17.48 -1.48 13.58
CA HIS A 140 -16.99 -0.36 14.36
C HIS A 140 -15.46 -0.41 14.46
N PRO A 141 -14.75 0.50 13.76
CA PRO A 141 -13.31 0.64 13.91
C PRO A 141 -12.89 0.96 15.35
N ASP A 142 -11.79 0.32 15.79
CA ASP A 142 -11.09 0.67 17.03
C ASP A 142 -9.81 1.48 16.77
N GLU A 143 -9.60 1.89 15.52
CA GLU A 143 -8.40 2.60 15.10
C GLU A 143 -8.70 3.69 14.08
N LEU A 144 -8.29 4.91 14.38
CA LEU A 144 -8.15 6.01 13.43
C LEU A 144 -6.71 6.01 12.90
N ARG A 145 -6.54 6.14 11.60
CA ARG A 145 -5.24 6.12 10.92
C ARG A 145 -4.94 7.45 10.25
N VAL A 146 -3.77 8.00 10.55
CA VAL A 146 -3.21 9.13 9.82
C VAL A 146 -2.08 8.58 8.96
N ASP A 147 -2.24 8.64 7.64
CA ASP A 147 -1.23 8.23 6.67
C ASP A 147 -0.62 9.48 6.03
N LEU A 148 0.69 9.68 6.27
CA LEU A 148 1.47 10.80 5.77
C LEU A 148 2.23 10.36 4.53
N ASP A 149 1.69 10.69 3.35
CA ASP A 149 2.23 10.27 2.05
C ASP A 149 2.88 11.47 1.33
N PRO A 150 4.23 11.57 1.32
CA PRO A 150 4.92 12.68 0.66
C PRO A 150 4.78 12.60 -0.85
N VAL A 151 4.49 13.74 -1.50
CA VAL A 151 4.56 13.81 -2.96
C VAL A 151 6.00 13.65 -3.45
N PRO A 152 6.24 13.22 -4.70
CA PRO A 152 7.59 13.07 -5.22
C PRO A 152 8.44 14.33 -5.03
N GLY A 153 9.66 14.17 -4.50
CA GLY A 153 10.61 15.27 -4.26
C GLY A 153 10.52 15.89 -2.85
N VAL A 154 9.56 15.53 -2.04
CA VAL A 154 9.47 15.98 -0.64
C VAL A 154 10.51 15.25 0.21
N ALA A 155 11.31 16.03 0.96
CA ALA A 155 12.32 15.51 1.85
C ALA A 155 11.71 14.85 3.11
N TRP A 156 12.39 13.84 3.64
CA TRP A 156 11.95 13.15 4.85
C TRP A 156 11.78 14.07 6.06
N ALA A 157 12.63 15.10 6.17
CA ALA A 157 12.51 16.13 7.22
C ALA A 157 11.12 16.80 7.23
N GLN A 158 10.52 17.06 6.07
CA GLN A 158 9.16 17.58 5.99
C GLN A 158 8.10 16.59 6.49
N VAL A 159 8.30 15.28 6.25
CA VAL A 159 7.39 14.24 6.78
C VAL A 159 7.42 14.24 8.30
N ARG A 160 8.61 14.36 8.89
CA ARG A 160 8.79 14.47 10.35
C ARG A 160 8.13 15.72 10.93
N GLU A 161 8.32 16.87 10.28
CA GLU A 161 7.68 18.12 10.67
C GLU A 161 6.14 18.02 10.64
N VAL A 162 5.56 17.47 9.57
CA VAL A 162 4.11 17.26 9.49
C VAL A 162 3.64 16.25 10.54
N ALA A 163 4.43 15.22 10.87
CA ALA A 163 4.10 14.29 11.94
C ALA A 163 3.99 14.99 13.31
N HIS A 164 4.86 15.94 13.61
CA HIS A 164 4.76 16.75 14.83
C HIS A 164 3.55 17.69 14.83
N VAL A 165 3.17 18.25 13.67
CA VAL A 165 1.91 19.00 13.53
C VAL A 165 0.71 18.10 13.80
N VAL A 166 0.74 16.85 13.30
CA VAL A 166 -0.29 15.84 13.61
C VAL A 166 -0.33 15.56 15.11
N GLN A 167 0.81 15.36 15.76
CA GLN A 167 0.91 15.12 17.21
C GLN A 167 0.25 16.26 18.00
N ALA A 168 0.65 17.50 17.70
CA ALA A 168 0.09 18.69 18.36
C ALA A 168 -1.42 18.79 18.14
N THR A 169 -1.87 18.53 16.90
CA THR A 169 -3.30 18.54 16.57
C THR A 169 -4.05 17.46 17.35
N LEU A 170 -3.56 16.22 17.39
CA LEU A 170 -4.18 15.14 18.15
C LEU A 170 -4.30 15.49 19.63
N ASN A 171 -3.25 16.04 20.23
CA ASN A 171 -3.25 16.46 21.63
C ASN A 171 -4.35 17.49 21.93
N ASP A 172 -4.54 18.48 21.06
CA ASP A 172 -5.61 19.48 21.19
C ASP A 172 -7.01 18.85 21.14
N PHE A 173 -7.17 17.73 20.44
CA PHE A 173 -8.40 16.96 20.40
C PHE A 173 -8.52 15.88 21.48
N GLY A 174 -7.52 15.76 22.37
CA GLY A 174 -7.49 14.77 23.44
C GLY A 174 -7.22 13.35 22.99
N LEU A 175 -6.56 13.18 21.83
CA LEU A 175 -6.23 11.90 21.22
C LEU A 175 -4.73 11.59 21.38
N ALA A 176 -4.40 10.33 21.67
CA ALA A 176 -3.03 9.86 21.72
C ALA A 176 -2.62 9.22 20.39
N GLY A 177 -1.63 9.80 19.73
CA GLY A 177 -1.06 9.28 18.50
C GLY A 177 0.17 8.42 18.73
N TRP A 178 0.29 7.33 17.96
CA TRP A 178 1.41 6.37 17.99
C TRP A 178 2.08 6.32 16.63
N PRO A 179 3.24 7.00 16.47
CA PRO A 179 3.92 7.11 15.19
C PRO A 179 4.65 5.82 14.83
N LYS A 180 4.76 5.57 13.53
CA LYS A 180 5.63 4.56 12.95
C LYS A 180 6.05 4.94 11.54
N THR A 181 7.22 4.49 11.08
CA THR A 181 7.55 4.62 9.65
C THR A 181 6.59 3.76 8.83
N SER A 182 6.32 4.14 7.58
CA SER A 182 5.61 3.26 6.66
C SER A 182 6.50 2.09 6.17
N GLY A 183 7.82 2.16 6.44
CA GLY A 183 8.85 1.32 5.86
C GLY A 183 9.07 1.60 4.36
N SER A 184 8.50 2.69 3.85
CA SER A 184 8.71 3.19 2.49
C SER A 184 9.15 4.66 2.55
N ARG A 185 8.31 5.61 2.14
CA ARG A 185 8.64 7.04 2.08
C ARG A 185 7.89 7.90 3.09
N GLY A 186 6.84 7.36 3.68
CA GLY A 186 5.93 8.08 4.56
C GLY A 186 5.97 7.62 6.00
N MET A 187 5.08 8.18 6.79
CA MET A 187 4.87 7.85 8.19
C MET A 187 3.39 7.63 8.47
N HIS A 188 3.08 6.72 9.37
CA HIS A 188 1.72 6.54 9.86
C HIS A 188 1.64 6.95 11.33
N VAL A 189 0.52 7.51 11.74
CA VAL A 189 0.19 7.68 13.15
C VAL A 189 -1.09 6.92 13.43
N ASN A 190 -1.01 5.93 14.31
CA ASN A 190 -2.15 5.12 14.71
C ASN A 190 -2.75 5.68 15.99
N ILE A 191 -4.06 5.76 16.07
CA ILE A 191 -4.80 6.24 17.23
C ILE A 191 -5.85 5.21 17.60
N ARG A 192 -5.81 4.68 18.83
CA ARG A 192 -6.93 3.85 19.33
C ARG A 192 -8.11 4.73 19.64
N ILE A 193 -9.28 4.28 19.21
CA ILE A 193 -10.57 4.95 19.43
C ILE A 193 -11.58 4.01 20.04
N GLU A 194 -12.58 4.58 20.70
CA GLU A 194 -13.74 3.82 21.18
C GLU A 194 -14.46 3.14 20.02
N ARG A 195 -14.88 1.89 20.19
CA ARG A 195 -15.60 1.10 19.17
C ARG A 195 -17.09 1.45 19.12
N SER A 196 -17.41 2.72 18.98
CA SER A 196 -18.78 3.25 18.92
C SER A 196 -19.07 4.01 17.61
N TRP A 197 -18.06 4.15 16.75
CA TRP A 197 -18.13 4.94 15.54
C TRP A 197 -18.18 4.06 14.28
N SER A 198 -19.09 4.40 13.35
CA SER A 198 -19.10 3.76 12.03
C SER A 198 -17.88 4.19 11.19
N PHE A 199 -17.56 3.42 10.16
CA PHE A 199 -16.51 3.77 9.19
C PHE A 199 -16.70 5.16 8.58
N ASP A 200 -17.94 5.56 8.29
CA ASP A 200 -18.25 6.88 7.74
C ASP A 200 -17.90 7.98 8.73
N GLN A 201 -18.20 7.80 10.01
CA GLN A 201 -17.87 8.75 11.07
C GLN A 201 -16.37 8.83 11.28
N VAL A 202 -15.64 7.69 11.32
CA VAL A 202 -14.18 7.67 11.47
C VAL A 202 -13.50 8.37 10.28
N ARG A 203 -13.96 8.11 9.04
CA ARG A 203 -13.42 8.80 7.86
C ARG A 203 -13.71 10.31 7.88
N ARG A 204 -14.91 10.74 8.33
CA ARG A 204 -15.23 12.17 8.47
C ARG A 204 -14.37 12.85 9.54
N ALA A 205 -14.11 12.17 10.66
CA ALA A 205 -13.18 12.64 11.68
C ALA A 205 -11.75 12.75 11.14
N ALA A 206 -11.29 11.76 10.37
CA ALA A 206 -9.98 11.77 9.71
C ALA A 206 -9.86 12.93 8.71
N LEU A 207 -10.90 13.21 7.92
CA LEU A 207 -10.91 14.35 6.99
C LEU A 207 -10.86 15.69 7.75
N ALA A 208 -11.60 15.82 8.86
CA ALA A 208 -11.55 17.02 9.68
C ALA A 208 -10.15 17.23 10.27
N LEU A 209 -9.51 16.17 10.76
CA LEU A 209 -8.14 16.20 11.25
C LEU A 209 -7.15 16.59 10.13
N ALA A 210 -7.24 15.98 8.94
CA ALA A 210 -6.37 16.28 7.81
C ALA A 210 -6.46 17.76 7.38
N ARG A 211 -7.67 18.32 7.35
CA ARG A 211 -7.90 19.75 7.07
C ARG A 211 -7.33 20.67 8.15
N GLU A 212 -7.38 20.25 9.40
CA GLU A 212 -6.81 21.02 10.51
C GLU A 212 -5.28 20.99 10.47
N VAL A 213 -4.68 19.85 10.12
CA VAL A 213 -3.21 19.74 9.88
C VAL A 213 -2.78 20.64 8.72
N GLU A 214 -3.49 20.60 7.58
CA GLU A 214 -3.24 21.49 6.43
C GLU A 214 -3.36 22.98 6.84
N ARG A 215 -4.36 23.34 7.64
CA ARG A 215 -4.53 24.71 8.14
C ARG A 215 -3.36 25.19 9.00
N ARG A 216 -2.78 24.29 9.80
CA ARG A 216 -1.64 24.60 10.69
C ARG A 216 -0.30 24.66 9.94
N ALA A 217 -0.17 23.89 8.88
CA ALA A 217 1.07 23.79 8.10
C ALA A 217 0.77 23.82 6.58
N PRO A 218 0.17 24.92 6.06
CA PRO A 218 -0.36 24.97 4.69
C PRO A 218 0.72 24.84 3.61
N ASP A 219 1.98 25.16 3.91
CA ASP A 219 3.07 25.11 2.95
C ASP A 219 3.67 23.71 2.78
N ILE A 220 3.48 22.82 3.78
CA ILE A 220 4.12 21.50 3.82
C ILE A 220 3.14 20.34 3.93
N ALA A 221 1.86 20.57 4.23
CA ALA A 221 0.83 19.54 4.36
C ALA A 221 -0.37 19.85 3.47
N THR A 222 -1.02 18.80 2.95
CA THR A 222 -2.24 18.94 2.14
C THR A 222 -3.24 17.85 2.42
N SER A 223 -4.53 18.21 2.42
CA SER A 223 -5.68 17.30 2.44
C SER A 223 -6.34 17.14 1.06
N LYS A 224 -5.75 17.70 0.00
CA LYS A 224 -6.32 17.68 -1.35
C LYS A 224 -6.35 16.28 -1.92
N TRP A 225 -7.53 15.85 -2.38
CA TRP A 225 -7.70 14.52 -2.97
C TRP A 225 -6.99 14.36 -4.32
N TRP A 226 -7.03 15.39 -5.16
CA TRP A 226 -6.48 15.34 -6.51
C TRP A 226 -4.96 15.44 -6.47
N LYS A 227 -4.28 14.48 -7.11
CA LYS A 227 -2.81 14.42 -7.14
C LYS A 227 -2.16 15.68 -7.70
N GLU A 228 -2.83 16.30 -8.66
CA GLU A 228 -2.38 17.52 -9.32
C GLU A 228 -2.42 18.76 -8.42
N GLU A 229 -3.20 18.70 -7.35
CA GLU A 229 -3.35 19.78 -6.37
C GLU A 229 -2.50 19.56 -5.12
N ARG A 230 -1.89 18.37 -5.00
CA ARG A 230 -1.07 18.02 -3.84
C ARG A 230 0.29 18.68 -3.88
N HIS A 231 0.71 19.15 -2.73
CA HIS A 231 2.06 19.59 -2.44
C HIS A 231 2.48 19.06 -1.07
N GLY A 232 3.78 19.06 -0.77
CA GLY A 232 4.26 18.62 0.54
C GLY A 232 3.85 17.18 0.88
N VAL A 233 3.29 17.00 2.05
CA VAL A 233 2.86 15.72 2.59
C VAL A 233 1.34 15.63 2.55
N PHE A 234 0.82 14.64 1.83
CA PHE A 234 -0.61 14.37 1.80
C PHE A 234 -1.04 13.60 3.05
N VAL A 235 -2.01 14.14 3.76
CA VAL A 235 -2.64 13.50 4.91
C VAL A 235 -3.83 12.68 4.42
N ASP A 236 -3.62 11.36 4.17
CA ASP A 236 -4.63 10.50 3.55
C ASP A 236 -5.68 10.01 4.55
N TYR A 237 -6.79 10.72 4.59
CA TYR A 237 -7.97 10.39 5.40
C TYR A 237 -8.76 9.18 4.86
N ASN A 238 -8.61 8.83 3.58
CA ASN A 238 -9.33 7.71 2.97
C ASN A 238 -8.83 6.33 3.39
N GLN A 239 -7.68 6.24 4.09
CA GLN A 239 -7.24 5.00 4.73
C GLN A 239 -8.17 4.55 5.87
N ASN A 240 -9.13 5.37 6.25
CA ASN A 240 -10.17 5.06 7.23
C ASN A 240 -11.48 4.56 6.61
N ALA A 241 -11.54 4.38 5.30
CA ALA A 241 -12.70 3.81 4.62
C ALA A 241 -12.74 2.27 4.79
N LYS A 242 -13.94 1.66 4.75
CA LYS A 242 -14.22 0.29 5.23
C LYS A 242 -13.31 -0.82 4.66
N ASP A 243 -12.84 -0.73 3.45
CA ASP A 243 -12.01 -1.77 2.82
C ASP A 243 -10.55 -1.35 2.64
N ARG A 244 -10.14 -0.30 3.36
CA ARG A 244 -8.77 0.17 3.34
C ARG A 244 -7.94 -0.48 4.43
N THR A 245 -6.73 -0.82 4.04
CA THR A 245 -5.73 -1.43 4.93
C THR A 245 -4.39 -0.75 4.71
N VAL A 246 -3.59 -0.66 5.76
CA VAL A 246 -2.21 -0.17 5.72
C VAL A 246 -1.27 -1.21 6.30
N ALA A 247 0.00 -1.16 5.91
CA ALA A 247 1.00 -2.04 6.50
C ALA A 247 1.04 -1.85 8.02
N SER A 248 0.89 -2.94 8.76
CA SER A 248 0.96 -2.97 10.21
C SER A 248 2.35 -2.60 10.71
N ALA A 249 2.44 -2.21 11.98
CA ALA A 249 3.71 -2.17 12.69
C ALA A 249 4.44 -3.52 12.56
N TYR A 250 5.76 -3.46 12.45
CA TYR A 250 6.67 -4.59 12.24
C TYR A 250 6.51 -5.34 10.91
N SER A 251 5.64 -4.92 9.99
CA SER A 251 5.59 -5.48 8.63
C SER A 251 6.89 -5.21 7.88
N VAL A 252 7.47 -6.26 7.31
CA VAL A 252 8.64 -6.15 6.43
C VAL A 252 8.17 -5.66 5.07
N ARG A 253 8.84 -4.64 4.51
CA ARG A 253 8.46 -4.04 3.23
C ARG A 253 9.31 -4.60 2.08
N PRO A 254 8.76 -4.66 0.86
CA PRO A 254 9.48 -5.19 -0.30
C PRO A 254 10.48 -4.18 -0.86
N THR A 255 11.32 -3.63 0.00
CA THR A 255 12.42 -2.75 -0.38
C THR A 255 13.71 -3.55 -0.49
N PRO A 256 14.67 -3.16 -1.35
CA PRO A 256 15.90 -3.91 -1.53
C PRO A 256 16.72 -4.14 -0.25
N ASP A 257 16.57 -3.28 0.75
CA ASP A 257 17.21 -3.32 2.06
C ASP A 257 16.32 -3.97 3.14
N ALA A 258 15.18 -4.56 2.78
CA ALA A 258 14.22 -5.21 3.67
C ALA A 258 13.78 -4.31 4.83
N ARG A 259 13.35 -3.08 4.54
CA ARG A 259 12.86 -2.14 5.56
C ARG A 259 11.65 -2.68 6.29
N VAL A 260 11.45 -2.14 7.47
CA VAL A 260 10.34 -2.48 8.35
C VAL A 260 9.50 -1.23 8.63
N SER A 261 8.19 -1.43 8.73
CA SER A 261 7.28 -0.42 9.26
C SER A 261 7.48 -0.32 10.77
N ALA A 262 8.45 0.51 11.20
CA ALA A 262 8.97 0.54 12.56
C ALA A 262 8.18 1.46 13.46
N PRO A 263 7.63 0.99 14.60
CA PRO A 263 7.09 1.83 15.64
C PRO A 263 8.16 2.74 16.26
N LEU A 264 7.76 3.95 16.59
CA LEU A 264 8.62 5.01 17.11
C LEU A 264 8.04 5.61 18.38
N GLY A 265 8.91 6.06 19.31
CA GLY A 265 8.55 7.11 20.24
C GLY A 265 8.50 8.46 19.55
N TRP A 266 7.75 9.41 20.09
CA TRP A 266 7.71 10.76 19.54
C TRP A 266 9.07 11.48 19.62
N ASP A 267 9.87 11.13 20.62
CA ASP A 267 11.27 11.57 20.80
C ASP A 267 12.20 11.07 19.67
N GLU A 268 11.86 9.98 19.02
CA GLU A 268 12.65 9.40 17.94
C GLU A 268 12.27 9.96 16.55
N VAL A 269 11.07 10.54 16.42
CA VAL A 269 10.57 11.05 15.12
C VAL A 269 11.48 12.13 14.55
N GLU A 270 12.08 12.99 15.40
CA GLU A 270 12.92 14.10 14.95
C GLU A 270 14.22 13.65 14.28
N SER A 271 14.78 12.50 14.69
CA SER A 271 16.11 12.03 14.26
C SER A 271 16.09 10.80 13.37
N CYS A 272 14.97 10.05 13.30
CA CYS A 272 14.91 8.79 12.55
C CYS A 272 14.96 8.99 11.04
N GLU A 273 15.56 8.00 10.36
CA GLU A 273 15.50 7.87 8.91
C GLU A 273 14.85 6.53 8.53
N PRO A 274 14.12 6.43 7.40
CA PRO A 274 13.47 5.18 7.01
C PRO A 274 14.43 4.00 6.81
N GLY A 275 15.69 4.29 6.46
CA GLY A 275 16.75 3.29 6.27
C GLY A 275 17.30 2.69 7.56
N ASP A 276 17.06 3.32 8.73
CA ASP A 276 17.52 2.83 10.03
C ASP A 276 16.83 1.52 10.45
N PHE A 277 15.64 1.27 9.88
CA PHE A 277 14.76 0.18 10.30
C PHE A 277 14.67 -0.88 9.21
N THR A 278 15.59 -1.82 9.25
CA THR A 278 15.61 -3.01 8.41
C THR A 278 15.25 -4.25 9.21
N LEU A 279 15.07 -5.39 8.55
CA LEU A 279 14.81 -6.67 9.20
C LEU A 279 15.87 -6.99 10.29
N ALA A 280 17.16 -6.73 10.02
CA ALA A 280 18.24 -6.98 10.98
C ALA A 280 18.22 -5.98 12.14
N THR A 281 18.21 -4.68 11.85
CA THR A 281 18.28 -3.63 12.89
C THR A 281 17.05 -3.65 13.81
N MET A 282 15.89 -4.08 13.30
CA MET A 282 14.68 -4.21 14.12
C MET A 282 14.75 -5.34 15.12
N LEU A 283 15.48 -6.43 14.85
CA LEU A 283 15.70 -7.50 15.85
C LEU A 283 16.49 -6.96 17.05
N GLU A 284 17.58 -6.26 16.79
CA GLU A 284 18.41 -5.66 17.83
C GLU A 284 17.63 -4.58 18.59
N ARG A 285 16.95 -3.70 17.85
CA ARG A 285 16.12 -2.65 18.44
C ARG A 285 15.04 -3.23 19.35
N PHE A 286 14.29 -4.23 18.88
CA PHE A 286 13.22 -4.82 19.67
C PHE A 286 13.74 -5.49 20.96
N ALA A 287 14.92 -6.10 20.90
CA ALA A 287 15.56 -6.67 22.08
C ALA A 287 15.99 -5.61 23.11
N ILE A 288 16.37 -4.39 22.66
CA ILE A 288 16.86 -3.31 23.53
C ILE A 288 15.70 -2.47 24.09
N VAL A 289 14.79 -2.00 23.21
CA VAL A 289 13.77 -1.00 23.61
C VAL A 289 12.36 -1.58 23.70
N GLY A 290 12.16 -2.84 23.29
CA GLY A 290 10.86 -3.48 23.28
C GLY A 290 9.91 -2.92 22.21
N ASP A 291 8.60 -3.09 22.45
CA ASP A 291 7.56 -2.56 21.57
C ASP A 291 7.26 -1.09 21.89
N ARG A 292 7.56 -0.20 20.95
CA ARG A 292 7.26 1.24 21.08
C ARG A 292 5.76 1.57 21.01
N GLN A 293 4.91 0.60 20.69
CA GLN A 293 3.45 0.74 20.76
C GLN A 293 2.86 0.09 22.01
N ASP A 294 3.70 -0.31 22.98
CA ASP A 294 3.20 -0.80 24.26
C ASP A 294 2.34 0.27 24.95
N GLY A 295 1.15 -0.14 25.39
CA GLY A 295 0.16 0.79 25.95
C GLY A 295 -0.81 1.46 24.98
N ILE A 296 -0.69 1.25 23.65
CA ILE A 296 -1.60 1.84 22.65
C ILE A 296 -3.08 1.49 22.92
N ASP A 297 -3.35 0.26 23.37
CA ASP A 297 -4.71 -0.21 23.67
C ASP A 297 -5.27 0.31 25.01
N GLY A 298 -4.45 0.97 25.83
CA GLY A 298 -4.83 1.40 27.18
C GLY A 298 -5.67 2.67 27.25
N ARG A 299 -5.74 3.46 26.19
CA ARG A 299 -6.43 4.76 26.16
C ARG A 299 -7.12 5.00 24.82
N PRO A 300 -8.22 4.30 24.51
CA PRO A 300 -9.03 4.62 23.34
C PRO A 300 -9.65 6.01 23.49
N GLY A 301 -9.49 6.84 22.44
CA GLY A 301 -9.99 8.22 22.44
C GLY A 301 -11.38 8.34 21.82
N SER A 302 -12.10 9.42 22.20
CA SER A 302 -13.37 9.79 21.57
C SER A 302 -13.16 10.62 20.32
N LEU A 303 -13.99 10.40 19.30
CA LEU A 303 -14.00 11.19 18.06
C LEU A 303 -14.97 12.36 18.08
N GLU A 304 -15.72 12.59 19.18
CA GLU A 304 -16.75 13.62 19.25
C GLU A 304 -16.25 14.99 18.80
N ARG A 305 -15.13 15.46 19.35
CA ARG A 305 -14.57 16.78 19.03
C ARG A 305 -14.14 16.91 17.56
N LEU A 306 -13.63 15.84 16.94
CA LEU A 306 -13.32 15.84 15.51
C LEU A 306 -14.59 15.81 14.65
N LEU A 307 -15.64 15.12 15.09
CA LEU A 307 -16.94 15.13 14.41
C LEU A 307 -17.66 16.47 14.54
N GLU A 308 -17.53 17.16 15.67
CA GLU A 308 -17.98 18.54 15.83
C GLU A 308 -17.26 19.50 14.87
N LEU A 309 -15.92 19.32 14.72
CA LEU A 309 -15.15 20.06 13.71
C LEU A 309 -15.61 19.74 12.29
N SER A 310 -15.87 18.46 11.98
CA SER A 310 -16.45 18.06 10.70
C SER A 310 -17.79 18.74 10.42
N ALA A 311 -18.68 18.76 11.40
CA ALA A 311 -19.97 19.43 11.28
C ALA A 311 -19.84 20.97 11.10
N ARG A 312 -18.82 21.57 11.71
CA ARG A 312 -18.48 22.98 11.47
C ARG A 312 -18.04 23.21 10.03
N HIS A 313 -17.14 22.36 9.52
CA HIS A 313 -16.68 22.42 8.12
C HIS A 313 -17.87 22.32 7.14
N GLU A 314 -18.85 21.47 7.41
CA GLU A 314 -20.07 21.36 6.58
C GLU A 314 -20.87 22.67 6.57
N ARG A 315 -21.08 23.30 7.75
CA ARG A 315 -21.76 24.60 7.86
C ARG A 315 -21.00 25.73 7.16
N GLU A 316 -19.69 25.65 7.09
CA GLU A 316 -18.81 26.60 6.37
C GLU A 316 -18.75 26.31 4.86
N GLY A 317 -19.52 25.36 4.35
CA GLY A 317 -19.52 24.98 2.94
C GLY A 317 -18.35 24.11 2.50
N ARG A 318 -17.54 23.62 3.43
CA ARG A 318 -16.47 22.64 3.18
C ARG A 318 -17.04 21.23 3.21
N GLY A 319 -17.82 20.86 2.20
CA GLY A 319 -18.49 19.56 2.10
C GLY A 319 -17.54 18.35 2.21
N ASP A 320 -18.08 17.15 2.01
CA ASP A 320 -17.30 15.92 2.02
C ASP A 320 -16.25 15.93 0.89
N ALA A 321 -15.24 15.09 1.03
CA ALA A 321 -14.20 14.88 0.03
C ALA A 321 -14.49 13.58 -0.77
N PRO A 322 -13.92 13.42 -1.99
CA PRO A 322 -14.18 12.24 -2.79
C PRO A 322 -13.86 10.93 -2.07
N TRP A 323 -14.79 9.97 -2.17
CA TRP A 323 -14.61 8.61 -1.68
C TRP A 323 -13.80 7.76 -2.67
N PRO A 324 -13.19 6.66 -2.23
CA PRO A 324 -12.52 5.75 -3.14
C PRO A 324 -13.45 5.29 -4.28
N PRO A 325 -12.94 5.07 -5.51
CA PRO A 325 -13.76 4.89 -6.71
C PRO A 325 -14.78 3.75 -6.66
N HIS A 326 -14.53 2.71 -5.87
CA HIS A 326 -15.41 1.52 -5.77
C HIS A 326 -16.55 1.67 -4.75
N TYR A 327 -16.60 2.79 -4.02
CA TYR A 327 -17.74 3.12 -3.17
C TYR A 327 -18.91 3.67 -4.00
N ARG A 328 -20.14 3.46 -3.52
CA ARG A 328 -21.28 4.22 -4.07
C ARG A 328 -21.06 5.70 -3.80
N LYS A 329 -21.45 6.55 -4.76
CA LYS A 329 -21.36 8.00 -4.60
C LYS A 329 -22.27 8.43 -3.44
N GLN A 330 -21.69 9.16 -2.50
CA GLN A 330 -22.42 9.67 -1.34
C GLN A 330 -23.17 10.97 -1.70
N ARG A 331 -24.25 11.27 -0.95
CA ARG A 331 -24.98 12.52 -1.12
C ARG A 331 -24.08 13.69 -0.72
N GLY A 332 -23.95 14.68 -1.60
CA GLY A 332 -23.08 15.85 -1.35
C GLY A 332 -21.59 15.61 -1.63
N GLU A 333 -21.20 14.39 -2.00
CA GLU A 333 -19.82 14.09 -2.39
C GLU A 333 -19.46 14.82 -3.70
N PRO A 334 -18.29 15.51 -3.76
CA PRO A 334 -17.80 16.14 -4.98
C PRO A 334 -17.53 15.13 -6.09
N ALA A 335 -17.29 15.60 -7.31
CA ALA A 335 -16.96 14.74 -8.42
C ALA A 335 -15.69 13.94 -8.13
N ARG A 336 -15.71 12.62 -8.34
CA ARG A 336 -14.53 11.72 -8.14
C ARG A 336 -13.54 11.76 -9.30
N VAL A 337 -13.99 12.26 -10.41
CA VAL A 337 -13.14 12.60 -11.54
C VAL A 337 -13.08 14.12 -11.51
N GLN A 338 -11.88 14.68 -11.44
CA GLN A 338 -11.72 16.10 -11.64
C GLN A 338 -12.51 16.42 -12.91
N PRO A 339 -13.47 17.37 -12.88
CA PRO A 339 -14.10 17.82 -14.10
C PRO A 339 -12.91 18.09 -15.02
N SER A 340 -12.79 17.29 -16.07
CA SER A 340 -11.74 17.56 -17.03
C SER A 340 -11.98 19.02 -17.43
N ARG A 341 -11.26 19.96 -16.81
CA ARG A 341 -10.72 20.99 -17.65
C ARG A 341 -10.02 20.13 -18.67
N ARG A 342 -10.66 19.90 -19.82
CA ARG A 342 -9.92 19.55 -20.99
C ARG A 342 -8.75 20.53 -20.94
N ARG A 343 -7.64 20.04 -20.39
CA ARG A 343 -6.36 20.57 -20.79
C ARG A 343 -6.45 20.30 -22.30
N VAL A 344 -6.86 21.32 -23.04
CA VAL A 344 -6.39 21.46 -24.39
C VAL A 344 -4.90 21.44 -24.16
N PRO A 345 -4.17 20.36 -24.47
CA PRO A 345 -2.75 20.32 -24.21
C PRO A 345 -2.22 21.57 -24.90
N GLU A 346 -1.52 22.43 -24.15
CA GLU A 346 -0.87 23.61 -24.76
C GLU A 346 -0.01 23.18 -25.94
N HIS A 347 0.33 21.92 -25.99
CA HIS A 347 1.05 21.25 -27.07
C HIS A 347 0.32 19.96 -27.47
N PRO A 348 0.23 19.68 -28.79
CA PRO A 348 -0.48 18.51 -29.30
C PRO A 348 0.13 17.22 -28.74
N LEU A 349 -0.73 16.42 -28.15
CA LEU A 349 -0.42 15.08 -27.66
C LEU A 349 -1.06 14.07 -28.61
N ILE A 350 -0.27 13.25 -29.27
CA ILE A 350 -0.76 12.22 -30.20
C ILE A 350 -0.54 10.83 -29.62
N GLU A 351 -1.46 9.91 -29.90
CA GLU A 351 -1.33 8.49 -29.58
C GLU A 351 -0.77 7.76 -30.81
N ILE A 352 0.33 7.03 -30.62
CA ILE A 352 1.09 6.43 -31.71
C ILE A 352 1.15 4.90 -31.63
N GLY A 353 0.76 4.30 -30.52
CA GLY A 353 0.73 2.85 -30.38
C GLY A 353 -0.12 2.38 -29.21
N ARG A 354 -0.76 1.22 -29.38
CA ARG A 354 -1.50 0.51 -28.34
C ARG A 354 -1.36 -0.98 -28.53
N ALA A 355 -0.95 -1.72 -27.49
CA ALA A 355 -0.86 -3.18 -27.53
C ALA A 355 -1.05 -3.79 -26.15
N GLU A 356 -1.37 -5.08 -26.07
CA GLU A 356 -1.43 -5.81 -24.79
C GLU A 356 -0.05 -5.92 -24.14
N ARG A 357 0.98 -6.16 -24.94
CA ARG A 357 2.37 -6.23 -24.48
C ARG A 357 3.06 -4.88 -24.66
N LYS A 358 3.88 -4.53 -23.68
CA LYS A 358 4.63 -3.26 -23.71
C LYS A 358 5.62 -3.20 -24.87
N GLU A 359 6.26 -4.32 -25.17
CA GLU A 359 7.24 -4.44 -26.25
C GLU A 359 6.59 -4.11 -27.61
N ASP A 360 5.42 -4.69 -27.88
CA ASP A 360 4.68 -4.47 -29.15
C ASP A 360 4.22 -2.99 -29.27
N ALA A 361 3.85 -2.37 -28.15
CA ALA A 361 3.51 -0.94 -28.15
C ALA A 361 4.75 -0.07 -28.43
N LEU A 362 5.93 -0.43 -27.90
CA LEU A 362 7.19 0.28 -28.16
C LEU A 362 7.67 0.12 -29.61
N GLU A 363 7.43 -1.03 -30.24
CA GLU A 363 7.67 -1.17 -31.70
C GLU A 363 6.84 -0.18 -32.52
N GLY A 364 5.63 0.14 -32.06
CA GLY A 364 4.81 1.20 -32.66
C GLY A 364 5.49 2.57 -32.62
N LEU A 365 6.22 2.87 -31.52
CA LEU A 365 7.03 4.09 -31.39
C LEU A 365 8.15 4.14 -32.44
N GLU A 366 8.88 3.03 -32.60
CA GLU A 366 10.00 2.98 -33.55
C GLU A 366 9.51 3.09 -35.00
N ARG A 367 8.37 2.44 -35.33
CA ARG A 367 7.73 2.62 -36.65
C ARG A 367 7.30 4.08 -36.89
N TRP A 368 6.73 4.72 -35.89
CA TRP A 368 6.34 6.13 -35.96
C TRP A 368 7.57 7.04 -36.16
N LYS A 369 8.65 6.85 -35.41
CA LYS A 369 9.91 7.60 -35.56
C LYS A 369 10.50 7.44 -36.98
N ALA A 370 10.42 6.24 -37.54
CA ALA A 370 10.90 5.97 -38.91
C ALA A 370 10.05 6.71 -39.97
N ARG A 371 8.75 6.90 -39.73
CA ARG A 371 7.87 7.65 -40.66
C ARG A 371 8.01 9.17 -40.49
N HIS A 372 8.39 9.64 -39.31
CA HIS A 372 8.51 11.06 -38.95
C HIS A 372 9.90 11.42 -38.40
N PRO A 373 10.99 11.20 -39.17
CA PRO A 373 12.35 11.37 -38.66
C PRO A 373 12.66 12.81 -38.21
N GLU A 374 12.12 13.80 -38.91
CA GLU A 374 12.31 15.21 -38.55
C GLU A 374 11.62 15.54 -37.22
N ALA A 375 10.40 15.11 -37.01
CA ALA A 375 9.70 15.29 -35.74
C ALA A 375 10.38 14.50 -34.60
N ALA A 376 10.82 13.27 -34.87
CA ALA A 376 11.48 12.40 -33.91
C ALA A 376 12.82 12.99 -33.38
N ALA A 377 13.54 13.72 -34.24
CA ALA A 377 14.80 14.36 -33.87
C ALA A 377 14.66 15.47 -32.81
N HIS A 378 13.46 15.98 -32.60
CA HIS A 378 13.16 17.01 -31.60
C HIS A 378 12.56 16.44 -30.30
N LEU A 379 12.34 15.12 -30.21
CA LEU A 379 11.76 14.49 -29.00
C LEU A 379 12.81 14.30 -27.93
N GLU A 380 12.45 14.70 -26.73
CA GLU A 380 13.16 14.32 -25.51
C GLU A 380 12.56 13.04 -24.90
N PRO A 381 13.33 12.28 -24.09
CA PRO A 381 12.80 11.06 -23.42
C PRO A 381 11.51 11.33 -22.62
N ALA A 382 11.37 12.52 -22.03
CA ALA A 382 10.19 12.94 -21.27
C ALA A 382 8.95 13.23 -22.13
N ASP A 383 9.11 13.33 -23.45
CA ASP A 383 7.99 13.54 -24.36
C ASP A 383 7.27 12.23 -24.74
N VAL A 384 7.91 11.09 -24.48
CA VAL A 384 7.33 9.76 -24.71
C VAL A 384 6.62 9.28 -23.46
N LEU A 385 5.30 9.22 -23.50
CA LEU A 385 4.45 8.81 -22.41
C LEU A 385 4.00 7.35 -22.60
N VAL A 386 4.39 6.49 -21.67
CA VAL A 386 3.99 5.07 -21.66
C VAL A 386 2.95 4.87 -20.57
N ASP A 387 1.70 4.65 -20.96
CA ASP A 387 0.58 4.50 -20.05
C ASP A 387 0.12 3.04 -20.00
N SER A 388 -0.08 2.53 -18.78
CA SER A 388 -0.79 1.26 -18.59
C SER A 388 -2.28 1.51 -18.44
N MET A 389 -3.08 0.94 -19.31
CA MET A 389 -4.55 1.03 -19.29
C MET A 389 -5.14 -0.31 -18.89
N ARG A 390 -6.05 -0.30 -17.91
CA ARG A 390 -6.82 -1.49 -17.54
C ARG A 390 -8.13 -1.52 -18.33
N GLY A 391 -8.26 -2.48 -19.23
CA GLY A 391 -9.54 -2.86 -19.81
C GLY A 391 -10.34 -3.80 -18.90
N ARG A 392 -11.56 -4.15 -19.32
CA ARG A 392 -12.46 -5.02 -18.54
C ARG A 392 -11.88 -6.45 -18.35
N PHE A 393 -11.05 -6.91 -19.31
CA PHE A 393 -10.51 -8.28 -19.34
C PHE A 393 -9.00 -8.36 -19.59
N ALA A 394 -8.34 -7.25 -19.92
CA ALA A 394 -6.90 -7.21 -20.21
C ALA A 394 -6.29 -5.87 -19.81
N THR A 395 -4.97 -5.89 -19.59
CA THR A 395 -4.18 -4.66 -19.42
C THR A 395 -3.53 -4.33 -20.76
N TRP A 396 -3.58 -3.07 -21.17
CA TRP A 396 -3.02 -2.56 -22.41
C TRP A 396 -1.95 -1.52 -22.11
N THR A 397 -0.91 -1.50 -22.94
CA THR A 397 0.07 -0.42 -22.95
C THR A 397 -0.25 0.53 -24.09
N ARG A 398 -0.28 1.82 -23.79
CA ARG A 398 -0.49 2.91 -24.74
C ARG A 398 0.73 3.80 -24.79
N ILE A 399 1.21 4.12 -25.98
CA ILE A 399 2.29 5.10 -26.21
C ILE A 399 1.69 6.39 -26.77
N ARG A 400 2.00 7.49 -26.10
CA ARG A 400 1.66 8.84 -26.55
C ARG A 400 2.92 9.68 -26.66
N VAL A 401 2.94 10.60 -27.61
CA VAL A 401 4.04 11.57 -27.80
C VAL A 401 3.53 12.98 -27.60
N ASN A 402 4.21 13.74 -26.75
CA ASN A 402 4.00 15.16 -26.58
C ASN A 402 4.87 15.91 -27.62
N LEU A 403 4.26 16.67 -28.50
CA LEU A 403 4.95 17.39 -29.57
C LEU A 403 5.43 18.80 -29.14
N ARG A 404 5.57 19.06 -27.83
CA ARG A 404 5.94 20.39 -27.31
C ARG A 404 7.29 20.91 -27.85
N HIS A 405 8.27 20.02 -28.01
CA HIS A 405 9.61 20.38 -28.52
C HIS A 405 9.69 20.31 -30.06
N VAL A 406 8.66 19.77 -30.72
CA VAL A 406 8.60 19.71 -32.18
C VAL A 406 8.10 21.05 -32.74
N PRO A 407 8.85 21.72 -33.66
CA PRO A 407 8.41 22.93 -34.32
C PRO A 407 7.03 22.78 -34.97
N ALA A 408 6.20 23.82 -34.91
CA ALA A 408 4.79 23.71 -35.36
C ALA A 408 4.65 23.22 -36.81
N ALA A 409 5.57 23.61 -37.70
CA ALA A 409 5.58 23.19 -39.10
C ALA A 409 5.92 21.69 -39.32
N LEU A 410 6.56 21.04 -38.32
CA LEU A 410 6.99 19.64 -38.39
C LEU A 410 6.09 18.72 -37.55
N ARG A 411 5.05 19.25 -36.92
CA ARG A 411 4.15 18.44 -36.05
C ARG A 411 3.25 17.55 -36.90
N PRO A 412 3.39 16.21 -36.82
CA PRO A 412 2.48 15.32 -37.49
C PRO A 412 1.08 15.35 -36.86
N ALA A 413 0.07 15.16 -37.70
CA ALA A 413 -1.30 14.97 -37.23
C ALA A 413 -1.47 13.59 -36.55
N GLN A 414 -2.57 13.43 -35.79
CA GLN A 414 -2.94 12.13 -35.26
C GLN A 414 -3.23 11.16 -36.43
N GLU A 415 -2.44 10.08 -36.48
CA GLU A 415 -2.66 9.00 -37.45
C GLU A 415 -3.62 7.95 -36.89
N PRO A 416 -4.30 7.17 -37.75
CA PRO A 416 -4.97 5.95 -37.34
C PRO A 416 -3.96 5.01 -36.65
N LEU A 417 -4.34 4.41 -35.53
CA LEU A 417 -3.48 3.43 -34.88
C LEU A 417 -3.42 2.17 -35.74
N ASP A 418 -2.22 1.59 -35.89
CA ASP A 418 -2.05 0.30 -36.57
C ASP A 418 -3.00 -0.73 -35.95
N PRO A 419 -3.78 -1.49 -36.74
CA PRO A 419 -4.57 -2.58 -36.19
C PRO A 419 -3.65 -3.56 -35.47
N ASP A 420 -4.07 -4.00 -34.29
CA ASP A 420 -3.32 -4.89 -33.37
C ASP A 420 -2.55 -5.99 -34.12
N ALA A 421 -1.32 -6.24 -33.72
CA ALA A 421 -0.48 -7.36 -34.17
C ALA A 421 -1.12 -8.75 -33.90
N LYS A 422 -2.30 -8.83 -33.32
CA LYS A 422 -3.09 -10.06 -33.10
C LYS A 422 -3.57 -10.77 -34.37
N THR A 423 -3.57 -10.10 -35.51
CA THR A 423 -4.03 -10.71 -36.78
C THR A 423 -2.94 -11.49 -37.52
N ARG A 424 -1.72 -11.61 -36.98
CA ARG A 424 -0.61 -12.30 -37.69
C ARG A 424 -0.20 -13.66 -37.11
N SER A 425 -0.93 -14.25 -36.16
CA SER A 425 -0.61 -15.58 -35.64
C SER A 425 -1.69 -16.64 -35.91
N SER A 426 -2.41 -16.53 -37.04
CA SER A 426 -3.25 -17.60 -37.55
C SER A 426 -3.11 -17.66 -39.08
N SER A 427 -1.95 -18.19 -39.50
CA SER A 427 -1.76 -18.77 -40.84
C SER A 427 -0.79 -19.93 -40.69
#